data_3f7127002eeb2e20761948b5806583af
#
_entry.id   3f7127002eeb2e20761948b5806583af
#
_cell.length_a   1.000
_cell.length_b   1.000
_cell.length_c   1.000
_cell.angle_alpha   90.00
_cell.angle_beta   90.00
_cell.angle_gamma   90.00
#
_symmetry.space_group_name_H-M   'P 1'
#
loop_
_entity.id
_entity.type
_entity.pdbx_description
1 polymer ?
#
loop_
_entity_poly.entity_id
_entity_poly.type
_entity_poly.pdbx_seq_one_letter_code
_entity_poly.pdbx_strand_id
1 'polypeptide(L)'
;MKTALGKGWKWLLGAVLGVLGFNGCEEIWDYPCAYGQPYAEFKLIGDVKDAKGKGIEGIRVVVNPRSDEQETWENDTLYSDSKGHFEKERLKHDWPDGMKKATVKFEDVDGSEHGSFKTKVLGSSELTVKQTEEGSGAWYHGKYTVHVEAVLEEDN
;
A
#
# COMPACT_ATOMS: atom_id res chain seq x y z
N MET A 1 55.41 -13.45 47.21
CA MET A 1 55.16 -13.03 45.80
C MET A 1 53.70 -13.28 45.50
N LYS A 2 52.84 -12.28 45.66
CA LYS A 2 51.39 -12.35 45.36
C LYS A 2 51.02 -11.31 44.28
N THR A 3 50.99 -11.82 43.06
CA THR A 3 50.07 -11.51 41.98
C THR A 3 49.73 -10.05 41.67
N ALA A 4 50.58 -9.41 40.90
CA ALA A 4 50.29 -8.20 40.16
C ALA A 4 49.45 -8.48 38.85
N LEU A 5 49.04 -9.73 38.65
CA LEU A 5 48.38 -10.21 37.41
C LEU A 5 46.88 -9.80 37.35
N GLY A 6 46.29 -9.42 38.47
CA GLY A 6 44.83 -9.22 38.53
C GLY A 6 44.33 -7.85 38.06
N LYS A 7 45.18 -6.84 38.00
CA LYS A 7 44.73 -5.47 37.58
C LYS A 7 44.84 -5.26 36.07
N GLY A 8 45.88 -5.81 35.44
CA GLY A 8 46.06 -5.69 33.98
C GLY A 8 45.05 -6.48 33.19
N TRP A 9 44.63 -7.67 33.66
CA TRP A 9 43.67 -8.54 33.02
C TRP A 9 42.26 -7.91 32.99
N LYS A 10 41.83 -7.23 34.05
CA LYS A 10 40.55 -6.52 34.09
C LYS A 10 40.49 -5.34 33.13
N TRP A 11 41.59 -4.66 32.94
CA TRP A 11 41.70 -3.54 32.02
C TRP A 11 41.69 -4.04 30.55
N LEU A 12 42.35 -5.16 30.27
CA LEU A 12 42.40 -5.79 28.96
C LEU A 12 41.03 -6.36 28.55
N LEU A 13 40.31 -6.98 29.48
CA LEU A 13 38.93 -7.45 29.27
C LEU A 13 37.96 -6.27 29.01
N GLY A 14 38.13 -5.14 29.73
CA GLY A 14 37.33 -3.95 29.50
C GLY A 14 37.58 -3.33 28.12
N ALA A 15 38.83 -3.32 27.64
CA ALA A 15 39.19 -2.81 26.33
C ALA A 15 38.66 -3.73 25.19
N VAL A 16 38.74 -5.06 25.35
CA VAL A 16 38.20 -6.03 24.39
C VAL A 16 36.68 -5.97 24.31
N LEU A 17 35.98 -5.83 25.42
CA LEU A 17 34.53 -5.65 25.47
C LEU A 17 34.11 -4.30 24.86
N GLY A 18 34.90 -3.25 25.05
CA GLY A 18 34.66 -1.94 24.41
C GLY A 18 34.81 -1.96 22.88
N VAL A 19 35.75 -2.78 22.36
CA VAL A 19 35.95 -2.90 20.91
C VAL A 19 34.93 -3.83 20.26
N LEU A 20 34.41 -4.82 20.97
CA LEU A 20 33.48 -5.82 20.42
C LEU A 20 32.00 -5.45 20.63
N GLY A 21 31.71 -4.48 21.48
CA GLY A 21 30.35 -4.30 22.01
C GLY A 21 29.56 -3.07 21.55
N PHE A 22 30.16 -2.06 20.96
CA PHE A 22 29.44 -0.78 20.84
C PHE A 22 29.54 -0.02 19.52
N ASN A 23 30.02 -0.65 18.44
CA ASN A 23 29.98 -0.01 17.12
C ASN A 23 28.73 -0.35 16.31
N GLY A 24 27.70 -0.93 16.92
CA GLY A 24 26.51 -1.40 16.24
C GLY A 24 25.23 -0.61 16.53
N CYS A 25 25.28 0.53 17.22
CA CYS A 25 24.06 1.21 17.65
C CYS A 25 23.74 2.52 16.88
N GLU A 26 24.49 2.92 15.87
CA GLU A 26 24.16 4.14 15.12
C GLU A 26 23.07 3.95 14.05
N GLU A 27 22.79 2.72 13.62
CA GLU A 27 21.72 2.45 12.63
C GLU A 27 20.39 1.97 13.22
N ILE A 28 20.28 1.85 14.57
CA ILE A 28 19.05 1.33 15.21
C ILE A 28 17.94 2.40 15.32
N TRP A 29 18.25 3.67 15.03
CA TRP A 29 17.27 4.76 15.19
C TRP A 29 16.35 4.96 14.00
N ASP A 30 16.59 4.28 12.86
CA ASP A 30 15.74 4.38 11.67
C ASP A 30 14.74 3.23 11.51
N TYR A 31 14.70 2.25 12.42
CA TYR A 31 13.59 1.30 12.42
C TYR A 31 12.46 1.84 13.28
N PRO A 32 11.28 2.04 12.73
CA PRO A 32 10.12 2.40 13.54
C PRO A 32 9.94 1.33 14.60
N CYS A 33 9.96 1.77 15.86
CA CYS A 33 9.84 0.91 17.03
C CYS A 33 8.69 -0.07 16.84
N ALA A 34 8.85 -1.33 17.26
CA ALA A 34 7.93 -2.45 17.12
C ALA A 34 6.57 -2.29 17.86
N TYR A 35 6.11 -1.09 18.08
CA TYR A 35 4.85 -0.76 18.77
C TYR A 35 3.72 -0.35 17.82
N GLY A 36 3.64 -1.01 16.66
CA GLY A 36 2.61 -0.72 15.68
C GLY A 36 2.92 0.53 14.84
N GLN A 37 2.23 0.66 13.73
CA GLN A 37 2.34 1.82 12.84
C GLN A 37 0.98 2.52 12.81
N PRO A 38 0.94 3.87 12.65
CA PRO A 38 -0.31 4.54 12.36
C PRO A 38 -0.97 3.94 11.12
N TYR A 39 -2.27 3.71 11.18
CA TYR A 39 -3.02 3.11 10.08
C TYR A 39 -4.36 3.81 9.83
N ALA A 40 -4.86 3.64 8.62
CA ALA A 40 -6.22 4.03 8.23
C ALA A 40 -6.86 2.86 7.46
N GLU A 41 -8.16 2.77 7.46
CA GLU A 41 -8.88 1.78 6.66
C GLU A 41 -9.36 2.42 5.36
N PHE A 42 -9.14 1.73 4.23
CA PHE A 42 -9.61 2.19 2.93
C PHE A 42 -10.56 1.16 2.33
N LYS A 43 -11.77 1.62 2.03
CA LYS A 43 -12.75 0.91 1.22
C LYS A 43 -12.67 1.46 -0.19
N LEU A 44 -12.67 0.57 -1.20
CA LEU A 44 -12.77 0.94 -2.60
C LEU A 44 -14.16 0.62 -3.12
N ILE A 45 -14.73 1.53 -3.90
CA ILE A 45 -15.98 1.34 -4.63
C ILE A 45 -15.92 2.08 -5.94
N GLY A 46 -16.43 1.50 -7.01
CA GLY A 46 -16.44 2.17 -8.30
C GLY A 46 -17.20 1.46 -9.38
N ASP A 47 -17.24 2.13 -10.54
CA ASP A 47 -17.89 1.66 -11.75
C ASP A 47 -16.97 1.83 -12.95
N VAL A 48 -16.99 0.84 -13.85
CA VAL A 48 -16.33 0.90 -15.15
C VAL A 48 -17.38 0.79 -16.25
N LYS A 49 -17.33 1.71 -17.22
CA LYS A 49 -18.34 1.87 -18.26
C LYS A 49 -17.67 2.06 -19.63
N ASP A 50 -18.38 1.71 -20.68
CA ASP A 50 -18.03 2.08 -22.05
C ASP A 50 -18.37 3.56 -22.36
N ALA A 51 -17.99 4.04 -23.53
CA ALA A 51 -18.29 5.39 -23.98
C ALA A 51 -19.81 5.70 -24.11
N LYS A 52 -20.66 4.66 -24.13
CA LYS A 52 -22.12 4.77 -24.18
C LYS A 52 -22.75 4.76 -22.79
N GLY A 53 -21.93 4.61 -21.74
CA GLY A 53 -22.38 4.55 -20.35
C GLY A 53 -22.86 3.18 -19.87
N LYS A 54 -22.67 2.11 -20.67
CA LYS A 54 -22.99 0.74 -20.27
C LYS A 54 -21.85 0.19 -19.42
N GLY A 55 -22.19 -0.45 -18.29
CA GLY A 55 -21.22 -1.15 -17.45
C GLY A 55 -20.53 -2.29 -18.21
N ILE A 56 -19.25 -2.48 -17.95
CA ILE A 56 -18.41 -3.51 -18.56
C ILE A 56 -18.09 -4.57 -17.51
N GLU A 57 -18.43 -5.82 -17.78
CA GLU A 57 -18.12 -6.98 -16.96
C GLU A 57 -16.69 -7.48 -17.21
N GLY A 58 -16.07 -8.11 -16.22
CA GLY A 58 -14.80 -8.84 -16.37
C GLY A 58 -13.53 -7.96 -16.37
N ILE A 59 -13.66 -6.64 -16.27
CA ILE A 59 -12.49 -5.76 -16.22
C ILE A 59 -11.69 -5.99 -14.93
N ARG A 60 -10.40 -6.31 -15.09
CA ARG A 60 -9.46 -6.40 -13.99
C ARG A 60 -9.10 -5.01 -13.49
N VAL A 61 -9.38 -4.75 -12.23
CA VAL A 61 -9.09 -3.49 -11.53
C VAL A 61 -7.93 -3.73 -10.57
N VAL A 62 -6.79 -3.09 -10.78
CA VAL A 62 -5.61 -3.19 -9.93
C VAL A 62 -5.36 -1.86 -9.23
N VAL A 63 -5.42 -1.87 -7.90
CA VAL A 63 -5.08 -0.70 -7.08
C VAL A 63 -3.62 -0.82 -6.64
N ASN A 64 -2.80 0.11 -7.10
CA ASN A 64 -1.40 0.20 -6.70
C ASN A 64 -1.21 1.42 -5.78
N PRO A 65 -0.85 1.22 -4.50
CA PRO A 65 -0.70 2.32 -3.55
C PRO A 65 0.56 3.17 -3.78
N ARG A 66 1.54 2.68 -4.52
CA ARG A 66 2.86 3.30 -4.66
C ARG A 66 3.10 4.03 -5.98
N SER A 67 2.19 3.93 -6.92
CA SER A 67 2.33 4.50 -8.29
C SER A 67 3.53 3.99 -9.11
N ASP A 68 4.20 2.91 -8.68
CA ASP A 68 5.17 2.21 -9.51
C ASP A 68 4.45 1.28 -10.49
N GLU A 69 5.01 1.05 -11.66
CA GLU A 69 4.40 0.19 -12.68
C GLU A 69 4.42 -1.31 -12.31
N GLN A 70 5.13 -1.66 -11.25
CA GLN A 70 5.27 -3.05 -10.83
C GLN A 70 4.14 -3.47 -9.90
N GLU A 71 3.47 -4.56 -10.26
CA GLU A 71 2.53 -5.22 -9.35
C GLU A 71 3.31 -5.86 -8.21
N THR A 72 2.94 -5.49 -6.98
CA THR A 72 3.53 -5.99 -5.75
C THR A 72 2.50 -6.74 -4.91
N TRP A 73 2.92 -7.37 -3.83
CA TRP A 73 2.01 -8.00 -2.87
C TRP A 73 1.05 -7.00 -2.18
N GLU A 74 1.39 -5.70 -2.23
CA GLU A 74 0.56 -4.62 -1.66
C GLU A 74 -0.61 -4.24 -2.58
N ASN A 75 -0.57 -4.65 -3.86
CA ASN A 75 -1.65 -4.35 -4.79
C ASN A 75 -2.91 -5.14 -4.45
N ASP A 76 -4.03 -4.48 -4.61
CA ASP A 76 -5.34 -5.10 -4.56
C ASP A 76 -5.85 -5.33 -5.98
N THR A 77 -6.36 -6.53 -6.24
CA THR A 77 -6.94 -6.89 -7.53
C THR A 77 -8.38 -7.30 -7.33
N LEU A 78 -9.27 -6.76 -8.17
CA LEU A 78 -10.69 -7.07 -8.23
C LEU A 78 -11.13 -7.20 -9.68
N TYR A 79 -12.40 -7.59 -9.88
CA TYR A 79 -13.03 -7.63 -11.19
C TYR A 79 -14.39 -6.94 -11.12
N SER A 80 -14.78 -6.29 -12.23
CA SER A 80 -16.10 -5.69 -12.34
C SER A 80 -17.16 -6.75 -12.58
N ASP A 81 -18.34 -6.53 -11.99
CA ASP A 81 -19.53 -7.37 -12.18
C ASP A 81 -20.26 -7.04 -13.51
N SER A 82 -21.39 -7.73 -13.75
CA SER A 82 -22.22 -7.55 -14.95
C SER A 82 -22.82 -6.16 -15.15
N LYS A 83 -22.70 -5.29 -14.14
CA LYS A 83 -23.11 -3.88 -14.21
C LYS A 83 -21.92 -2.94 -14.32
N GLY A 84 -20.70 -3.48 -14.37
CA GLY A 84 -19.45 -2.72 -14.32
C GLY A 84 -19.06 -2.27 -12.93
N HIS A 85 -19.76 -2.73 -11.88
CA HIS A 85 -19.50 -2.35 -10.50
C HIS A 85 -18.38 -3.19 -9.89
N PHE A 86 -17.57 -2.58 -9.02
CA PHE A 86 -16.56 -3.28 -8.22
C PHE A 86 -16.45 -2.65 -6.84
N GLU A 87 -16.22 -3.49 -5.84
CA GLU A 87 -16.15 -3.06 -4.44
C GLU A 87 -15.18 -3.92 -3.64
N LYS A 88 -14.44 -3.32 -2.72
CA LYS A 88 -13.61 -3.99 -1.73
C LYS A 88 -13.67 -3.26 -0.40
N GLU A 89 -14.17 -3.94 0.62
CA GLU A 89 -14.39 -3.37 1.96
C GLU A 89 -13.11 -2.90 2.64
N ARG A 90 -11.98 -3.56 2.37
CA ARG A 90 -10.69 -3.18 2.95
C ARG A 90 -9.56 -3.44 1.96
N LEU A 91 -8.85 -2.39 1.61
CA LEU A 91 -7.61 -2.50 0.84
C LEU A 91 -6.50 -3.04 1.75
N LYS A 92 -5.52 -3.73 1.16
CA LYS A 92 -4.33 -4.22 1.88
C LYS A 92 -3.48 -3.08 2.41
N HIS A 93 -3.44 -1.98 1.67
CA HIS A 93 -2.69 -0.80 2.05
C HIS A 93 -3.47 0.02 3.07
N ASP A 94 -2.89 0.21 4.24
CA ASP A 94 -3.52 0.86 5.40
C ASP A 94 -2.75 2.11 5.90
N TRP A 95 -1.78 2.58 5.15
CA TRP A 95 -0.99 3.75 5.49
C TRP A 95 -1.83 5.03 5.30
N PRO A 96 -1.84 5.98 6.25
CA PRO A 96 -2.70 7.16 6.17
C PRO A 96 -2.52 8.02 4.91
N ASP A 97 -1.29 8.03 4.37
CA ASP A 97 -0.96 8.76 3.14
C ASP A 97 -1.06 7.92 1.86
N GLY A 98 -1.49 6.66 1.97
CA GLY A 98 -1.41 5.66 0.91
C GLY A 98 -2.10 6.02 -0.39
N MET A 99 -3.24 6.70 -0.31
CA MET A 99 -3.99 7.09 -1.50
C MET A 99 -3.45 8.33 -2.22
N LYS A 100 -2.50 9.06 -1.65
CA LYS A 100 -1.94 10.28 -2.27
C LYS A 100 -1.13 10.01 -3.55
N LYS A 101 -0.58 8.82 -3.69
CA LYS A 101 0.21 8.39 -4.86
C LYS A 101 -0.39 7.19 -5.57
N ALA A 102 -1.54 6.71 -5.12
CA ALA A 102 -2.16 5.52 -5.66
C ALA A 102 -2.55 5.71 -7.13
N THR A 103 -2.47 4.62 -7.86
CA THR A 103 -3.03 4.49 -9.21
C THR A 103 -4.03 3.36 -9.23
N VAL A 104 -5.02 3.47 -10.10
CA VAL A 104 -5.99 2.40 -10.37
C VAL A 104 -5.91 2.06 -11.85
N LYS A 105 -5.49 0.83 -12.17
CA LYS A 105 -5.37 0.33 -13.54
C LYS A 105 -6.55 -0.55 -13.86
N PHE A 106 -7.13 -0.34 -15.02
CA PHE A 106 -8.23 -1.10 -15.60
C PHE A 106 -7.71 -1.84 -16.82
N GLU A 107 -7.84 -3.15 -16.84
CA GLU A 107 -7.36 -4.02 -17.91
C GLU A 107 -8.46 -4.98 -18.31
N ASP A 108 -8.71 -5.04 -19.61
CA ASP A 108 -9.49 -6.10 -20.21
C ASP A 108 -8.64 -7.38 -20.27
N VAL A 109 -9.10 -8.44 -19.61
CA VAL A 109 -8.36 -9.71 -19.49
C VAL A 109 -9.15 -10.91 -19.99
N ASP A 110 -10.41 -10.72 -20.38
CA ASP A 110 -11.27 -11.78 -20.92
C ASP A 110 -11.34 -11.78 -22.47
N GLY A 111 -10.61 -10.87 -23.08
CA GLY A 111 -10.51 -10.73 -24.53
C GLY A 111 -11.79 -10.15 -25.13
N SER A 112 -12.44 -10.89 -26.02
CA SER A 112 -13.66 -10.41 -26.71
C SER A 112 -14.97 -10.87 -26.07
N GLU A 113 -14.93 -11.50 -24.88
CA GLU A 113 -16.13 -12.10 -24.27
C GLU A 113 -17.16 -11.02 -23.91
N HIS A 114 -16.71 -9.89 -23.36
CA HIS A 114 -17.57 -8.75 -22.99
C HIS A 114 -17.26 -7.47 -23.80
N GLY A 115 -16.57 -7.59 -24.90
CA GLY A 115 -16.01 -6.52 -25.70
C GLY A 115 -14.50 -6.49 -25.62
N SER A 116 -13.84 -5.61 -26.34
CA SER A 116 -12.39 -5.42 -26.24
C SER A 116 -12.10 -3.96 -25.90
N PHE A 117 -11.36 -3.71 -24.81
CA PHE A 117 -11.15 -2.38 -24.28
C PHE A 117 -9.67 -2.09 -24.01
N LYS A 118 -9.27 -0.86 -24.26
CA LYS A 118 -7.93 -0.39 -23.98
C LYS A 118 -7.68 -0.27 -22.49
N THR A 119 -6.48 -0.65 -22.06
CA THR A 119 -6.01 -0.42 -20.69
C THR A 119 -6.07 1.06 -20.35
N LYS A 120 -6.59 1.38 -19.16
CA LYS A 120 -6.64 2.74 -18.61
C LYS A 120 -6.03 2.77 -17.22
N VAL A 121 -5.29 3.84 -16.93
CA VAL A 121 -4.72 4.09 -15.59
C VAL A 121 -5.22 5.45 -15.12
N LEU A 122 -5.81 5.46 -13.93
CA LEU A 122 -6.20 6.68 -13.23
C LEU A 122 -5.19 6.97 -12.11
N GLY A 123 -4.75 8.21 -12.02
CA GLY A 123 -3.90 8.68 -10.94
C GLY A 123 -4.70 9.16 -9.72
N SER A 124 -4.02 9.39 -8.61
CA SER A 124 -4.65 9.81 -7.35
C SER A 124 -5.50 11.08 -7.44
N SER A 125 -5.19 11.98 -8.38
CA SER A 125 -5.98 13.20 -8.62
C SER A 125 -7.35 12.95 -9.25
N GLU A 126 -7.56 11.76 -9.82
CA GLU A 126 -8.82 11.33 -10.45
C GLU A 126 -9.68 10.48 -9.50
N LEU A 127 -9.13 10.17 -8.30
CA LEU A 127 -9.83 9.42 -7.25
C LEU A 127 -10.53 10.37 -6.30
N THR A 128 -11.76 10.06 -5.92
CA THR A 128 -12.48 10.81 -4.88
C THR A 128 -12.35 10.07 -3.56
N VAL A 129 -11.57 10.61 -2.62
CA VAL A 129 -11.36 10.02 -1.30
C VAL A 129 -12.19 10.79 -0.27
N LYS A 130 -13.08 10.09 0.44
CA LYS A 130 -13.94 10.65 1.46
C LYS A 130 -13.74 9.93 2.79
N GLN A 131 -13.45 10.70 3.85
CA GLN A 131 -13.45 10.14 5.20
C GLN A 131 -14.88 9.82 5.66
N THR A 132 -15.08 8.59 6.12
CA THR A 132 -16.40 8.08 6.57
C THR A 132 -16.44 7.82 8.05
N GLU A 133 -15.28 7.72 8.71
CA GLU A 133 -15.15 7.56 10.16
C GLU A 133 -13.93 8.35 10.65
N GLU A 134 -14.08 9.07 11.74
CA GLU A 134 -12.98 9.81 12.36
C GLU A 134 -12.00 8.83 13.05
N GLY A 135 -10.73 9.19 13.03
CA GLY A 135 -9.70 8.45 13.73
C GLY A 135 -9.79 8.61 15.26
N SER A 136 -9.13 7.73 15.98
CA SER A 136 -9.05 7.77 17.43
C SER A 136 -7.61 7.56 17.92
N GLY A 137 -7.16 8.44 18.82
CA GLY A 137 -5.81 8.39 19.35
C GLY A 137 -4.72 8.71 18.31
N ALA A 138 -3.51 8.24 18.57
CA ALA A 138 -2.33 8.50 17.73
C ALA A 138 -2.12 7.47 16.60
N TRP A 139 -2.86 6.38 16.61
CA TRP A 139 -2.61 5.21 15.77
C TRP A 139 -3.66 4.97 14.70
N TYR A 140 -4.93 5.16 15.00
CA TYR A 140 -6.02 4.98 14.05
C TYR A 140 -6.45 6.31 13.46
N HIS A 141 -6.24 6.49 12.16
CA HIS A 141 -6.54 7.71 11.42
C HIS A 141 -7.94 7.73 10.78
N GLY A 142 -8.73 6.70 11.05
CA GLY A 142 -10.11 6.63 10.58
C GLY A 142 -10.30 5.77 9.35
N LYS A 143 -11.55 5.79 8.84
CA LYS A 143 -11.95 5.04 7.65
C LYS A 143 -12.24 5.98 6.49
N TYR A 144 -11.80 5.58 5.32
CA TYR A 144 -11.97 6.34 4.08
C TYR A 144 -12.61 5.47 3.01
N THR A 145 -13.50 6.07 2.22
CA THR A 145 -14.03 5.45 1.01
C THR A 145 -13.40 6.12 -0.20
N VAL A 146 -12.82 5.31 -1.07
CA VAL A 146 -12.23 5.72 -2.34
C VAL A 146 -13.24 5.40 -3.44
N HIS A 147 -13.76 6.44 -4.10
CA HIS A 147 -14.67 6.32 -5.22
C HIS A 147 -13.90 6.47 -6.52
N VAL A 148 -14.16 5.56 -7.46
CA VAL A 148 -13.49 5.51 -8.75
C VAL A 148 -14.51 5.30 -9.86
N GLU A 149 -14.46 6.15 -10.88
CA GLU A 149 -15.26 5.99 -12.10
C GLU A 149 -14.33 5.95 -13.30
N ALA A 150 -14.46 4.94 -14.14
CA ALA A 150 -13.68 4.81 -15.36
C ALA A 150 -14.59 4.65 -16.57
N VAL A 151 -14.26 5.37 -17.65
CA VAL A 151 -14.81 5.13 -18.97
C VAL A 151 -13.69 4.58 -19.84
N LEU A 152 -13.89 3.38 -20.40
CA LEU A 152 -12.92 2.73 -21.27
C LEU A 152 -13.27 2.95 -22.75
N GLU A 153 -12.22 3.05 -23.58
CA GLU A 153 -12.31 3.09 -25.02
C GLU A 153 -12.27 1.68 -25.59
N GLU A 154 -13.10 1.41 -26.60
CA GLU A 154 -13.04 0.16 -27.35
C GLU A 154 -11.68 0.03 -28.07
N ASP A 155 -11.10 -1.17 -28.03
CA ASP A 155 -9.89 -1.53 -28.76
C ASP A 155 -10.31 -2.16 -30.08
N ASN A 156 -10.22 -1.37 -31.18
CA ASN A 156 -10.66 -1.76 -32.53
C ASN A 156 -9.53 -2.42 -33.33
#